data_f0933151eae8e6c053bfd73c2f75ae96
#
_entry.id   f0933151eae8e6c053bfd73c2f75ae96
#
_cell.length_a   1.000
_cell.length_b   1.000
_cell.length_c   1.000
_cell.angle_alpha   90.00
_cell.angle_beta   90.00
_cell.angle_gamma   90.00
#
_symmetry.space_group_name_H-M   'P 1'
#
loop_
_entity.id
_entity.type
_entity.pdbx_description
1 polymer ?
#
loop_
_entity_poly.entity_id
_entity_poly.type
_entity_poly.pdbx_seq_one_letter_code
_entity_poly.pdbx_strand_id
1 'polypeptide(L)'
;DHRDLHSFPTRRSSDLLIDTIYRNIYLLIIGKFFSAADLGYYTRADLFSRLASQNLTGTVQRVSYPVLSKVQDEDERLKRGYRKLITSTMFITFFITLGMAAIAEAMIFTLIGEKWLPSVELLQLLCLSAMLFPLQAMNINILNVKGRSGLVLKLELVKKLLAVPVIVVGILSGLRGLLIGMIIHSIVSYFLNSYYSGRLINYPAREQVSDIMPSFLVSAVISIIVFLLTLIISIPYWLMLVMQLALLTGLTVVAGRVFGLEGYKEIKDVITEKMPQLKRIL
;
A
#
# COMPACT_ATOMS: atom_id res chain seq x y z
N ASP A 1 -40.32 26.88 -13.32
CA ASP A 1 -40.08 25.44 -13.23
C ASP A 1 -39.02 25.18 -12.14
N HIS A 2 -39.53 25.08 -10.90
CA HIS A 2 -38.66 25.04 -9.68
C HIS A 2 -38.80 23.70 -8.96
N ARG A 3 -38.71 22.55 -9.65
CA ARG A 3 -39.02 21.25 -9.00
C ARG A 3 -37.89 20.22 -8.86
N ASP A 4 -36.64 20.47 -9.28
CA ASP A 4 -35.62 19.41 -9.29
C ASP A 4 -34.38 19.64 -8.40
N LEU A 5 -34.45 20.56 -7.42
CA LEU A 5 -33.29 20.88 -6.57
C LEU A 5 -33.20 20.11 -5.24
N HIS A 6 -34.15 19.22 -4.92
CA HIS A 6 -34.22 18.58 -3.59
C HIS A 6 -33.94 17.06 -3.56
N SER A 7 -33.60 16.40 -4.68
CA SER A 7 -33.39 14.94 -4.70
C SER A 7 -31.94 14.47 -4.61
N PHE A 8 -30.96 15.39 -4.57
CA PHE A 8 -29.53 15.04 -4.65
C PHE A 8 -28.74 14.87 -3.35
N PRO A 9 -29.16 15.36 -2.14
CA PRO A 9 -28.32 15.24 -0.95
C PRO A 9 -28.36 13.87 -0.26
N THR A 10 -29.47 13.16 -0.32
CA THR A 10 -29.67 11.95 0.48
C THR A 10 -28.92 10.71 -0.03
N ARG A 11 -28.82 10.52 -1.33
CA ARG A 11 -28.09 9.38 -1.92
C ARG A 11 -26.59 9.50 -1.69
N ARG A 12 -26.03 10.69 -1.82
CA ARG A 12 -24.60 10.97 -1.60
C ARG A 12 -24.18 10.81 -0.13
N SER A 13 -25.05 11.15 0.82
CA SER A 13 -24.77 11.01 2.25
C SER A 13 -24.83 9.55 2.72
N SER A 14 -25.77 8.74 2.22
CA SER A 14 -25.82 7.31 2.56
C SER A 14 -24.63 6.53 1.98
N ASP A 15 -24.20 6.84 0.76
CA ASP A 15 -23.01 6.23 0.15
C ASP A 15 -21.74 6.57 0.94
N LEU A 16 -21.59 7.81 1.40
CA LEU A 16 -20.49 8.25 2.25
C LEU A 16 -20.49 7.57 3.63
N LEU A 17 -21.65 7.36 4.23
CA LEU A 17 -21.78 6.66 5.51
C LEU A 17 -21.37 5.19 5.38
N ILE A 18 -21.87 4.49 4.37
CA ILE A 18 -21.55 3.08 4.11
C ILE A 18 -20.04 2.93 3.87
N ASP A 19 -19.44 3.80 3.07
CA ASP A 19 -18.00 3.76 2.79
C ASP A 19 -17.20 4.06 4.07
N THR A 20 -17.62 5.02 4.88
CA THR A 20 -16.97 5.35 6.15
C THR A 20 -17.05 4.20 7.16
N ILE A 21 -18.21 3.56 7.29
CA ILE A 21 -18.37 2.37 8.15
C ILE A 21 -17.47 1.24 7.65
N TYR A 22 -17.45 0.99 6.35
CA TYR A 22 -16.63 -0.08 5.81
C TYR A 22 -15.13 0.17 5.97
N ARG A 23 -14.66 1.42 5.79
CA ARG A 23 -13.26 1.80 6.03
C ARG A 23 -12.82 1.60 7.47
N ASN A 24 -13.75 1.72 8.40
CA ASN A 24 -13.50 1.57 9.84
C ASN A 24 -13.99 0.23 10.40
N ILE A 25 -14.42 -0.71 9.53
CA ILE A 25 -15.04 -1.97 9.97
C ILE A 25 -14.11 -2.76 10.91
N TYR A 26 -12.83 -2.78 10.64
CA TYR A 26 -11.84 -3.45 11.48
C TYR A 26 -11.71 -2.80 12.86
N LEU A 27 -11.76 -1.47 12.95
CA LEU A 27 -11.77 -0.75 14.23
C LEU A 27 -13.02 -1.11 15.06
N LEU A 28 -14.19 -1.16 14.42
CA LEU A 28 -15.44 -1.55 15.07
C LEU A 28 -15.41 -3.00 15.56
N ILE A 29 -14.88 -3.91 14.76
CA ILE A 29 -14.74 -5.33 15.09
C ILE A 29 -13.77 -5.50 16.25
N ILE A 30 -12.58 -4.88 16.18
CA ILE A 30 -11.57 -4.97 17.23
C ILE A 30 -12.12 -4.37 18.53
N GLY A 31 -12.79 -3.20 18.48
CA GLY A 31 -13.39 -2.58 19.64
C GLY A 31 -14.53 -3.38 20.28
N LYS A 32 -15.22 -4.23 19.49
CA LYS A 32 -16.33 -5.06 20.00
C LYS A 32 -15.89 -6.41 20.53
N PHE A 33 -14.92 -7.06 19.89
CA PHE A 33 -14.57 -8.47 20.13
C PHE A 33 -13.23 -8.66 20.86
N PHE A 34 -12.39 -7.62 20.95
CA PHE A 34 -11.09 -7.65 21.61
C PHE A 34 -11.02 -6.63 22.75
N SER A 35 -9.88 -6.54 23.45
CA SER A 35 -9.71 -5.62 24.54
C SER A 35 -9.57 -4.16 24.10
N ALA A 36 -9.85 -3.22 25.00
CA ALA A 36 -9.60 -1.79 24.75
C ALA A 36 -8.10 -1.51 24.52
N ALA A 37 -7.21 -2.28 25.13
CA ALA A 37 -5.77 -2.19 24.92
C ALA A 37 -5.39 -2.63 23.47
N ASP A 38 -5.95 -3.75 22.99
CA ASP A 38 -5.75 -4.23 21.62
C ASP A 38 -6.22 -3.20 20.58
N LEU A 39 -7.38 -2.58 20.81
CA LEU A 39 -7.86 -1.50 19.96
C LEU A 39 -6.90 -0.32 19.95
N GLY A 40 -6.35 0.04 21.12
CA GLY A 40 -5.34 1.10 21.23
C GLY A 40 -4.07 0.77 20.44
N TYR A 41 -3.52 -0.42 20.62
CA TYR A 41 -2.33 -0.88 19.90
C TYR A 41 -2.55 -0.95 18.38
N TYR A 42 -3.68 -1.52 17.96
CA TYR A 42 -4.06 -1.57 16.55
C TYR A 42 -4.19 -0.16 15.95
N THR A 43 -4.85 0.76 16.63
CA THR A 43 -5.06 2.13 16.12
C THR A 43 -3.74 2.85 15.89
N ARG A 44 -2.74 2.67 16.76
CA ARG A 44 -1.41 3.25 16.57
C ARG A 44 -0.67 2.60 15.39
N ALA A 45 -0.69 1.29 15.30
CA ALA A 45 -0.10 0.56 14.18
C ALA A 45 -0.76 0.94 12.84
N ASP A 46 -2.08 1.02 12.79
CA ASP A 46 -2.85 1.41 11.61
C ASP A 46 -2.54 2.84 11.15
N LEU A 47 -2.37 3.78 12.08
CA LEU A 47 -1.97 5.16 11.76
C LEU A 47 -0.65 5.20 10.99
N PHE A 48 0.39 4.52 11.46
CA PHE A 48 1.69 4.47 10.77
C PHE A 48 1.60 3.73 9.43
N SER A 49 0.93 2.60 9.38
CA SER A 49 0.73 1.84 8.14
C SER A 49 0.01 2.65 7.06
N ARG A 50 -1.02 3.42 7.44
CA ARG A 50 -1.75 4.31 6.53
C ARG A 50 -0.88 5.46 6.02
N LEU A 51 -0.03 6.04 6.84
CA LEU A 51 0.93 7.07 6.40
C LEU A 51 1.85 6.53 5.31
N ALA A 52 2.29 5.27 5.43
CA ALA A 52 3.16 4.63 4.46
C ALA A 52 2.48 4.31 3.12
N SER A 53 1.22 3.86 3.14
CA SER A 53 0.56 3.29 1.96
C SER A 53 -0.48 4.22 1.31
N GLN A 54 -1.33 4.88 2.10
CA GLN A 54 -2.48 5.62 1.56
C GLN A 54 -2.09 6.95 0.93
N ASN A 55 -1.11 7.67 1.51
CA ASN A 55 -0.63 8.92 0.94
C ASN A 55 0.01 8.71 -0.44
N LEU A 56 0.77 7.64 -0.60
CA LEU A 56 1.34 7.25 -1.89
C LEU A 56 0.22 6.89 -2.88
N THR A 57 -0.72 6.04 -2.47
CA THR A 57 -1.84 5.62 -3.31
C THR A 57 -2.65 6.80 -3.82
N GLY A 58 -3.03 7.72 -2.94
CA GLY A 58 -3.82 8.90 -3.31
C GLY A 58 -3.07 9.86 -4.24
N THR A 59 -1.76 10.01 -4.06
CA THR A 59 -0.93 10.84 -4.94
C THR A 59 -0.80 10.23 -6.32
N VAL A 60 -0.50 8.93 -6.38
CA VAL A 60 -0.36 8.21 -7.66
C VAL A 60 -1.68 8.22 -8.43
N GLN A 61 -2.81 7.97 -7.79
CA GLN A 61 -4.11 8.00 -8.45
C GLN A 61 -4.42 9.37 -9.07
N ARG A 62 -4.16 10.46 -8.35
CA ARG A 62 -4.41 11.82 -8.85
C ARG A 62 -3.57 12.19 -10.07
N VAL A 63 -2.35 11.67 -10.15
CA VAL A 63 -1.44 11.96 -11.26
C VAL A 63 -1.67 10.98 -12.42
N SER A 64 -1.86 9.68 -12.14
CA SER A 64 -1.94 8.65 -13.16
C SER A 64 -3.24 8.69 -13.95
N TYR A 65 -4.37 8.98 -13.31
CA TYR A 65 -5.67 8.95 -13.99
C TYR A 65 -5.75 9.90 -15.19
N PRO A 66 -5.43 11.21 -15.07
CA PRO A 66 -5.46 12.12 -16.21
C PRO A 66 -4.48 11.76 -17.33
N VAL A 67 -3.30 11.24 -16.96
CA VAL A 67 -2.28 10.84 -17.94
C VAL A 67 -2.72 9.62 -18.74
N LEU A 68 -3.23 8.60 -18.07
CA LEU A 68 -3.69 7.37 -18.72
C LEU A 68 -4.96 7.59 -19.54
N SER A 69 -5.86 8.49 -19.11
CA SER A 69 -7.08 8.82 -19.86
C SER A 69 -6.78 9.48 -21.19
N LYS A 70 -5.69 10.23 -21.33
CA LYS A 70 -5.29 10.83 -22.62
C LYS A 70 -4.90 9.81 -23.68
N VAL A 71 -4.48 8.62 -23.29
CA VAL A 71 -4.00 7.53 -24.18
C VAL A 71 -4.88 6.28 -24.08
N GLN A 72 -6.12 6.45 -23.59
CA GLN A 72 -7.03 5.33 -23.31
C GLN A 72 -7.38 4.49 -24.56
N ASP A 73 -7.35 5.08 -25.75
CA ASP A 73 -7.69 4.43 -27.03
C ASP A 73 -6.45 3.83 -27.73
N GLU A 74 -5.24 4.07 -27.20
CA GLU A 74 -3.97 3.55 -27.72
C GLU A 74 -3.45 2.42 -26.81
N ASP A 75 -3.92 1.19 -26.96
CA ASP A 75 -3.68 0.08 -26.03
C ASP A 75 -2.19 -0.14 -25.71
N GLU A 76 -1.31 -0.13 -26.71
CA GLU A 76 0.12 -0.32 -26.53
C GLU A 76 0.78 0.83 -25.75
N ARG A 77 0.35 2.06 -25.97
CA ARG A 77 0.85 3.24 -25.29
C ARG A 77 0.33 3.29 -23.87
N LEU A 78 -0.94 2.91 -23.68
CA LEU A 78 -1.57 2.77 -22.36
C LEU A 78 -0.86 1.71 -21.54
N LYS A 79 -0.59 0.51 -22.11
CA LYS A 79 0.14 -0.57 -21.44
C LYS A 79 1.54 -0.12 -21.00
N ARG A 80 2.31 0.50 -21.90
CA ARG A 80 3.67 1.00 -21.56
C ARG A 80 3.64 2.05 -20.45
N GLY A 81 2.74 3.03 -20.53
CA GLY A 81 2.60 4.06 -19.50
C GLY A 81 2.16 3.48 -18.15
N TYR A 82 1.23 2.53 -18.18
CA TYR A 82 0.75 1.85 -16.99
C TYR A 82 1.83 0.97 -16.33
N ARG A 83 2.59 0.20 -17.12
CA ARG A 83 3.73 -0.60 -16.65
C ARG A 83 4.76 0.29 -15.93
N LYS A 84 5.13 1.42 -16.55
CA LYS A 84 6.06 2.39 -15.96
C LYS A 84 5.56 2.94 -14.63
N LEU A 85 4.28 3.27 -14.54
CA LEU A 85 3.68 3.74 -13.29
C LEU A 85 3.66 2.66 -12.20
N ILE A 86 3.33 1.40 -12.54
CA ILE A 86 3.35 0.28 -11.60
C ILE A 86 4.75 0.06 -11.04
N THR A 87 5.76 -0.09 -11.91
CA THR A 87 7.13 -0.39 -11.46
C THR A 87 7.70 0.70 -10.56
N SER A 88 7.51 1.97 -10.91
CA SER A 88 7.95 3.11 -10.10
C SER A 88 7.22 3.20 -8.76
N THR A 89 5.89 3.07 -8.78
CA THR A 89 5.07 3.15 -7.57
C THR A 89 5.38 2.01 -6.61
N MET A 90 5.49 0.79 -7.14
CA MET A 90 5.72 -0.39 -6.31
C MET A 90 7.14 -0.43 -5.75
N PHE A 91 8.13 0.11 -6.46
CA PHE A 91 9.47 0.29 -5.89
C PHE A 91 9.43 1.15 -4.62
N ILE A 92 8.80 2.34 -4.70
CA ILE A 92 8.66 3.23 -3.52
C ILE A 92 7.84 2.54 -2.41
N THR A 93 6.74 1.90 -2.80
CA THR A 93 5.83 1.26 -1.84
C THR A 93 6.52 0.15 -1.06
N PHE A 94 7.21 -0.77 -1.74
CA PHE A 94 7.94 -1.86 -1.08
C PHE A 94 9.03 -1.33 -0.16
N PHE A 95 9.81 -0.36 -0.63
CA PHE A 95 10.83 0.28 0.20
C PHE A 95 10.25 0.89 1.48
N ILE A 96 9.15 1.66 1.37
CA ILE A 96 8.56 2.33 2.53
C ILE A 96 7.86 1.32 3.45
N THR A 97 7.04 0.40 2.92
CA THR A 97 6.24 -0.50 3.76
C THR A 97 7.08 -1.59 4.43
N LEU A 98 7.98 -2.25 3.68
CA LEU A 98 8.87 -3.26 4.24
C LEU A 98 9.94 -2.62 5.13
N GLY A 99 10.46 -1.46 4.73
CA GLY A 99 11.37 -0.67 5.56
C GLY A 99 10.73 -0.27 6.88
N MET A 100 9.49 0.24 6.87
CA MET A 100 8.75 0.58 8.10
C MET A 100 8.51 -0.65 8.98
N ALA A 101 8.21 -1.80 8.40
CA ALA A 101 8.08 -3.04 9.15
C ALA A 101 9.40 -3.45 9.83
N ALA A 102 10.55 -3.23 9.16
CA ALA A 102 11.87 -3.54 9.70
C ALA A 102 12.29 -2.64 10.85
N ILE A 103 11.97 -1.34 10.79
CA ILE A 103 12.33 -0.35 11.83
C ILE A 103 11.23 -0.16 12.88
N ALA A 104 10.15 -0.95 12.84
CA ALA A 104 8.93 -0.74 13.62
C ALA A 104 9.19 -0.61 15.12
N GLU A 105 10.08 -1.42 15.69
CA GLU A 105 10.42 -1.42 17.13
C GLU A 105 11.11 -0.11 17.52
N ALA A 106 12.22 0.23 16.87
CA ALA A 106 12.96 1.45 17.15
C ALA A 106 12.10 2.70 16.92
N MET A 107 11.25 2.67 15.88
CA MET A 107 10.34 3.76 15.54
C MET A 107 9.25 3.94 16.61
N ILE A 108 8.56 2.88 17.01
CA ILE A 108 7.49 2.94 18.01
C ILE A 108 8.04 3.38 19.36
N PHE A 109 9.14 2.77 19.80
CA PHE A 109 9.74 3.14 21.09
C PHE A 109 10.14 4.62 21.09
N THR A 110 10.83 5.08 20.05
CA THR A 110 11.36 6.44 19.98
C THR A 110 10.29 7.51 19.84
N LEU A 111 9.24 7.26 19.04
CA LEU A 111 8.24 8.28 18.72
C LEU A 111 7.07 8.33 19.70
N ILE A 112 6.66 7.18 20.25
CA ILE A 112 5.46 7.12 21.10
C ILE A 112 5.68 6.40 22.44
N GLY A 113 6.86 5.82 22.68
CA GLY A 113 7.31 5.28 23.96
C GLY A 113 7.03 3.80 24.17
N GLU A 114 7.66 3.24 25.21
CA GLU A 114 7.69 1.82 25.56
C GLU A 114 6.30 1.18 25.71
N LYS A 115 5.34 1.92 26.26
CA LYS A 115 3.95 1.49 26.44
C LYS A 115 3.33 0.92 25.16
N TRP A 116 3.80 1.36 23.99
CA TRP A 116 3.23 1.00 22.69
C TRP A 116 3.99 -0.13 21.96
N LEU A 117 4.99 -0.74 22.58
CA LEU A 117 5.72 -1.87 21.99
C LEU A 117 4.82 -3.02 21.51
N PRO A 118 3.69 -3.36 22.17
CA PRO A 118 2.78 -4.37 21.60
C PRO A 118 2.20 -4.01 20.22
N SER A 119 2.28 -2.73 19.79
CA SER A 119 1.87 -2.31 18.44
C SER A 119 2.89 -2.68 17.35
N VAL A 120 4.12 -3.09 17.69
CA VAL A 120 5.20 -3.39 16.73
C VAL A 120 4.79 -4.51 15.79
N GLU A 121 4.39 -5.66 16.32
CA GLU A 121 3.95 -6.81 15.53
C GLU A 121 2.74 -6.47 14.66
N LEU A 122 1.77 -5.73 15.24
CA LEU A 122 0.59 -5.31 14.50
C LEU A 122 0.96 -4.39 13.32
N LEU A 123 1.91 -3.47 13.52
CA LEU A 123 2.42 -2.61 12.46
C LEU A 123 3.11 -3.41 11.35
N GLN A 124 3.93 -4.38 11.71
CA GLN A 124 4.60 -5.26 10.74
C GLN A 124 3.59 -6.00 9.86
N LEU A 125 2.58 -6.62 10.45
CA LEU A 125 1.51 -7.31 9.72
C LEU A 125 0.66 -6.36 8.88
N LEU A 126 0.35 -5.17 9.39
CA LEU A 126 -0.38 -4.14 8.64
C LEU A 126 0.43 -3.61 7.45
N CYS A 127 1.73 -3.44 7.58
CA CYS A 127 2.59 -3.05 6.46
C CYS A 127 2.57 -4.11 5.34
N LEU A 128 2.63 -5.41 5.69
CA LEU A 128 2.50 -6.50 4.73
C LEU A 128 1.13 -6.51 4.04
N SER A 129 0.05 -6.26 4.79
CA SER A 129 -1.29 -6.16 4.22
C SER A 129 -1.42 -4.97 3.26
N ALA A 130 -0.83 -3.82 3.61
CA ALA A 130 -0.98 -2.56 2.90
C ALA A 130 -0.06 -2.41 1.68
N MET A 131 1.00 -3.21 1.57
CA MET A 131 1.99 -3.08 0.49
C MET A 131 1.41 -3.22 -0.92
N LEU A 132 0.28 -3.92 -1.09
CA LEU A 132 -0.38 -4.10 -2.39
C LEU A 132 -1.48 -3.07 -2.67
N PHE A 133 -1.82 -2.17 -1.73
CA PHE A 133 -2.90 -1.20 -1.92
C PHE A 133 -2.69 -0.28 -3.13
N PRO A 134 -1.50 0.32 -3.36
CA PRO A 134 -1.30 1.15 -4.54
C PRO A 134 -1.51 0.38 -5.84
N LEU A 135 -1.04 -0.86 -5.92
CA LEU A 135 -1.19 -1.71 -7.10
C LEU A 135 -2.66 -2.06 -7.36
N GLN A 136 -3.42 -2.38 -6.31
CA GLN A 136 -4.86 -2.60 -6.41
C GLN A 136 -5.60 -1.35 -6.91
N ALA A 137 -5.25 -0.18 -6.38
CA ALA A 137 -5.83 1.09 -6.77
C ALA A 137 -5.54 1.44 -8.24
N MET A 138 -4.33 1.15 -8.72
CA MET A 138 -3.95 1.34 -10.12
C MET A 138 -4.73 0.40 -11.06
N ASN A 139 -4.92 -0.87 -10.65
CA ASN A 139 -5.75 -1.80 -11.42
C ASN A 139 -7.22 -1.32 -11.53
N ILE A 140 -7.78 -0.76 -10.46
CA ILE A 140 -9.13 -0.14 -10.48
C ILE A 140 -9.14 1.11 -11.37
N ASN A 141 -8.07 1.93 -11.37
CA ASN A 141 -7.98 3.10 -12.22
C ASN A 141 -8.05 2.74 -13.71
N ILE A 142 -7.42 1.65 -14.15
CA ILE A 142 -7.53 1.18 -15.54
C ILE A 142 -8.98 0.84 -15.92
N LEU A 143 -9.72 0.20 -15.02
CA LEU A 143 -11.13 -0.08 -15.24
C LEU A 143 -11.95 1.21 -15.43
N ASN A 144 -11.65 2.24 -14.61
CA ASN A 144 -12.29 3.55 -14.72
C ASN A 144 -11.90 4.28 -16.03
N VAL A 145 -10.61 4.28 -16.39
CA VAL A 145 -10.09 4.85 -17.65
C VAL A 145 -10.78 4.22 -18.87
N LYS A 146 -11.00 2.90 -18.84
CA LYS A 146 -11.71 2.16 -19.91
C LYS A 146 -13.25 2.22 -19.78
N GLY A 147 -13.81 3.09 -18.92
CA GLY A 147 -15.26 3.30 -18.77
C GLY A 147 -16.00 2.11 -18.16
N ARG A 148 -15.32 1.19 -17.45
CA ARG A 148 -15.92 -0.03 -16.87
C ARG A 148 -16.35 0.15 -15.41
N SER A 149 -16.97 1.28 -15.05
CA SER A 149 -17.41 1.60 -13.68
C SER A 149 -18.34 0.55 -13.06
N GLY A 150 -19.25 -0.05 -13.86
CA GLY A 150 -20.11 -1.13 -13.38
C GLY A 150 -19.35 -2.38 -12.95
N LEU A 151 -18.18 -2.66 -13.57
CA LEU A 151 -17.31 -3.75 -13.17
C LEU A 151 -16.56 -3.42 -11.86
N VAL A 152 -16.14 -2.16 -11.70
CA VAL A 152 -15.54 -1.69 -10.44
C VAL A 152 -16.48 -1.91 -9.26
N LEU A 153 -17.76 -1.55 -9.40
CA LEU A 153 -18.77 -1.75 -8.36
C LEU A 153 -18.92 -3.25 -8.02
N LYS A 154 -18.99 -4.12 -9.03
CA LYS A 154 -19.07 -5.58 -8.82
C LYS A 154 -17.84 -6.12 -8.08
N LEU A 155 -16.65 -5.68 -8.45
CA LEU A 155 -15.39 -6.08 -7.79
C LEU A 155 -15.36 -5.63 -6.33
N GLU A 156 -15.76 -4.38 -6.06
CA GLU A 156 -15.84 -3.87 -4.68
C GLU A 156 -16.82 -4.69 -3.84
N LEU A 157 -17.98 -5.06 -4.39
CA LEU A 157 -18.96 -5.89 -3.71
C LEU A 157 -18.41 -7.29 -3.42
N VAL A 158 -17.77 -7.94 -4.40
CA VAL A 158 -17.15 -9.26 -4.23
C VAL A 158 -16.06 -9.21 -3.16
N LYS A 159 -15.18 -8.21 -3.16
CA LYS A 159 -14.14 -8.04 -2.15
C LYS A 159 -14.73 -7.83 -0.75
N LYS A 160 -15.82 -7.06 -0.61
CA LYS A 160 -16.54 -6.91 0.66
C LYS A 160 -17.12 -8.23 1.16
N LEU A 161 -17.68 -9.05 0.27
CA LEU A 161 -18.17 -10.39 0.63
C LEU A 161 -17.02 -11.32 1.04
N LEU A 162 -15.89 -11.27 0.35
CA LEU A 162 -14.70 -12.05 0.70
C LEU A 162 -14.05 -11.62 2.03
N ALA A 163 -14.28 -10.39 2.48
CA ALA A 163 -13.81 -9.93 3.78
C ALA A 163 -14.59 -10.58 4.95
N VAL A 164 -15.85 -10.99 4.74
CA VAL A 164 -16.67 -11.59 5.80
C VAL A 164 -16.06 -12.84 6.41
N PRO A 165 -15.68 -13.90 5.64
CA PRO A 165 -15.02 -15.08 6.21
C PRO A 165 -13.68 -14.73 6.88
N VAL A 166 -12.92 -13.77 6.34
CA VAL A 166 -11.66 -13.31 6.96
C VAL A 166 -11.93 -12.72 8.34
N ILE A 167 -12.97 -11.91 8.48
CA ILE A 167 -13.37 -11.33 9.76
C ILE A 167 -13.82 -12.42 10.74
N VAL A 168 -14.67 -13.34 10.31
CA VAL A 168 -15.19 -14.42 11.17
C VAL A 168 -14.04 -15.30 11.67
N VAL A 169 -13.17 -15.77 10.78
CA VAL A 169 -12.00 -16.57 11.16
C VAL A 169 -11.07 -15.76 12.05
N GLY A 170 -10.88 -14.49 11.73
CA GLY A 170 -10.03 -13.57 12.50
C GLY A 170 -10.52 -13.38 13.94
N ILE A 171 -11.83 -13.21 14.16
CA ILE A 171 -12.41 -13.12 15.51
C ILE A 171 -12.13 -14.39 16.32
N LEU A 172 -12.24 -15.56 15.70
CA LEU A 172 -12.02 -16.85 16.34
C LEU A 172 -10.53 -17.14 16.60
N SER A 173 -9.64 -16.62 15.76
CA SER A 173 -8.18 -16.87 15.83
C SER A 173 -7.40 -15.77 16.57
N GLY A 174 -8.10 -14.77 17.12
CA GLY A 174 -7.47 -13.64 17.79
C GLY A 174 -6.99 -12.53 16.83
N LEU A 175 -6.45 -11.43 17.41
CA LEU A 175 -6.05 -10.25 16.65
C LEU A 175 -4.98 -10.54 15.58
N ARG A 176 -4.00 -11.41 15.89
CA ARG A 176 -3.01 -11.86 14.90
C ARG A 176 -3.66 -12.57 13.71
N GLY A 177 -4.61 -13.47 13.98
CA GLY A 177 -5.35 -14.18 12.94
C GLY A 177 -6.14 -13.23 12.03
N LEU A 178 -6.73 -12.18 12.61
CA LEU A 178 -7.43 -11.13 11.86
C LEU A 178 -6.47 -10.40 10.90
N LEU A 179 -5.27 -10.02 11.36
CA LEU A 179 -4.28 -9.33 10.52
C LEU A 179 -3.69 -10.22 9.43
N ILE A 180 -3.43 -11.50 9.72
CA ILE A 180 -3.02 -12.48 8.70
C ILE A 180 -4.12 -12.63 7.65
N GLY A 181 -5.37 -12.70 8.08
CA GLY A 181 -6.52 -12.71 7.18
C GLY A 181 -6.58 -11.46 6.27
N MET A 182 -6.24 -10.28 6.80
CA MET A 182 -6.14 -9.04 6.00
C MET A 182 -5.05 -9.14 4.93
N ILE A 183 -3.90 -9.78 5.22
CA ILE A 183 -2.85 -10.02 4.23
C ILE A 183 -3.36 -10.92 3.10
N ILE A 184 -3.99 -12.04 3.45
CA ILE A 184 -4.57 -12.98 2.48
C ILE A 184 -5.63 -12.28 1.63
N HIS A 185 -6.54 -11.52 2.26
CA HIS A 185 -7.56 -10.75 1.57
C HIS A 185 -6.96 -9.71 0.60
N SER A 186 -5.87 -9.05 0.98
CA SER A 186 -5.15 -8.10 0.13
C SER A 186 -4.58 -8.77 -1.12
N ILE A 187 -3.98 -9.95 -0.97
CA ILE A 187 -3.45 -10.76 -2.08
C ILE A 187 -4.57 -11.19 -3.02
N VAL A 188 -5.67 -11.76 -2.48
CA VAL A 188 -6.83 -12.19 -3.28
C VAL A 188 -7.46 -11.00 -4.02
N SER A 189 -7.61 -9.86 -3.35
CA SER A 189 -8.13 -8.62 -3.94
C SER A 189 -7.26 -8.11 -5.09
N TYR A 190 -5.93 -8.22 -4.96
CA TYR A 190 -5.01 -7.89 -6.06
C TYR A 190 -5.25 -8.78 -7.28
N PHE A 191 -5.27 -10.10 -7.10
CA PHE A 191 -5.50 -11.02 -8.23
C PHE A 191 -6.86 -10.83 -8.87
N LEU A 192 -7.89 -10.54 -8.08
CA LEU A 192 -9.22 -10.24 -8.59
C LEU A 192 -9.24 -8.98 -9.45
N ASN A 193 -8.63 -7.89 -8.98
CA ASN A 193 -8.56 -6.63 -9.73
C ASN A 193 -7.72 -6.77 -10.99
N SER A 194 -6.54 -7.42 -10.91
CA SER A 194 -5.61 -7.57 -12.03
C SER A 194 -6.11 -8.53 -13.11
N TYR A 195 -6.96 -9.49 -12.77
CA TYR A 195 -7.59 -10.36 -13.76
C TYR A 195 -8.43 -9.57 -14.76
N TYR A 196 -9.23 -8.62 -14.29
CA TYR A 196 -10.08 -7.82 -15.16
C TYR A 196 -9.33 -6.68 -15.84
N SER A 197 -8.51 -5.93 -15.11
CA SER A 197 -7.72 -4.84 -15.69
C SER A 197 -6.70 -5.37 -16.71
N GLY A 198 -6.04 -6.48 -16.40
CA GLY A 198 -5.04 -7.08 -17.27
C GLY A 198 -5.58 -7.55 -18.62
N ARG A 199 -6.84 -8.00 -18.66
CA ARG A 199 -7.52 -8.34 -19.93
C ARG A 199 -7.81 -7.14 -20.81
N LEU A 200 -8.07 -5.96 -20.22
CA LEU A 200 -8.41 -4.75 -20.95
C LEU A 200 -7.23 -4.11 -21.66
N ILE A 201 -6.02 -4.31 -21.15
CA ILE A 201 -4.79 -3.67 -21.67
C ILE A 201 -3.70 -4.68 -22.03
N ASN A 202 -4.08 -5.98 -22.14
CA ASN A 202 -3.17 -7.09 -22.41
C ASN A 202 -1.92 -7.11 -21.50
N TYR A 203 -2.15 -6.88 -20.18
CA TYR A 203 -1.11 -6.87 -19.14
C TYR A 203 -1.54 -7.72 -17.93
N PRO A 204 -1.46 -9.05 -18.05
CA PRO A 204 -1.98 -9.99 -17.07
C PRO A 204 -1.23 -9.92 -15.73
N ALA A 205 -1.86 -10.42 -14.65
CA ALA A 205 -1.29 -10.46 -13.31
C ALA A 205 0.12 -11.05 -13.25
N ARG A 206 0.40 -12.09 -14.04
CA ARG A 206 1.72 -12.73 -14.09
C ARG A 206 2.81 -11.75 -14.57
N GLU A 207 2.52 -10.96 -15.60
CA GLU A 207 3.44 -9.95 -16.13
C GLU A 207 3.63 -8.82 -15.10
N GLN A 208 2.52 -8.35 -14.46
CA GLN A 208 2.58 -7.36 -13.39
C GLN A 208 3.47 -7.83 -12.22
N VAL A 209 3.28 -9.06 -11.74
CA VAL A 209 4.10 -9.65 -10.66
C VAL A 209 5.56 -9.76 -11.09
N SER A 210 5.84 -10.24 -12.32
CA SER A 210 7.20 -10.35 -12.84
C SER A 210 7.93 -9.01 -12.85
N ASP A 211 7.24 -7.94 -13.24
CA ASP A 211 7.83 -6.59 -13.34
C ASP A 211 8.12 -5.95 -11.97
N ILE A 212 7.31 -6.25 -10.95
CA ILE A 212 7.52 -5.69 -9.60
C ILE A 212 8.38 -6.58 -8.70
N MET A 213 8.58 -7.86 -9.04
CA MET A 213 9.29 -8.84 -8.22
C MET A 213 10.74 -8.44 -7.91
N PRO A 214 11.55 -7.91 -8.86
CA PRO A 214 12.89 -7.47 -8.54
C PRO A 214 12.93 -6.38 -7.46
N SER A 215 12.01 -5.41 -7.54
CA SER A 215 11.88 -4.36 -6.53
C SER A 215 11.45 -4.90 -5.17
N PHE A 216 10.53 -5.87 -5.16
CA PHE A 216 10.08 -6.55 -3.94
C PHE A 216 11.23 -7.31 -3.26
N LEU A 217 11.96 -8.14 -4.02
CA LEU A 217 13.05 -8.95 -3.48
C LEU A 217 14.18 -8.09 -2.90
N VAL A 218 14.59 -7.05 -3.63
CA VAL A 218 15.62 -6.12 -3.14
C VAL A 218 15.17 -5.42 -1.88
N SER A 219 13.95 -4.89 -1.85
CA SER A 219 13.42 -4.22 -0.65
C SER A 219 13.27 -5.18 0.52
N ALA A 220 12.85 -6.43 0.28
CA ALA A 220 12.71 -7.45 1.31
C ALA A 220 14.07 -7.83 1.91
N VAL A 221 15.09 -8.07 1.09
CA VAL A 221 16.46 -8.39 1.54
C VAL A 221 17.02 -7.25 2.37
N ILE A 222 16.92 -6.01 1.90
CA ILE A 222 17.40 -4.83 2.64
C ILE A 222 16.67 -4.71 3.98
N SER A 223 15.36 -4.87 3.99
CA SER A 223 14.54 -4.78 5.21
C SER A 223 14.89 -5.88 6.21
N ILE A 224 15.14 -7.11 5.74
CA ILE A 224 15.59 -8.21 6.60
C ILE A 224 16.96 -7.90 7.20
N ILE A 225 17.92 -7.40 6.41
CA ILE A 225 19.25 -7.02 6.91
C ILE A 225 19.12 -5.96 8.01
N VAL A 226 18.32 -4.92 7.77
CA VAL A 226 18.12 -3.83 8.73
C VAL A 226 17.38 -4.32 9.97
N PHE A 227 16.41 -5.22 9.83
CA PHE A 227 15.72 -5.85 10.97
C PHE A 227 16.69 -6.68 11.83
N LEU A 228 17.56 -7.48 11.21
CA LEU A 228 18.53 -8.30 11.94
C LEU A 228 19.51 -7.47 12.77
N LEU A 229 19.79 -6.22 12.38
CA LEU A 229 20.62 -5.31 13.20
C LEU A 229 19.99 -5.02 14.56
N THR A 230 18.67 -4.98 14.68
CA THR A 230 17.96 -4.80 15.95
C THR A 230 18.26 -5.94 16.93
N LEU A 231 18.50 -7.15 16.41
CA LEU A 231 18.78 -8.34 17.21
C LEU A 231 20.25 -8.44 17.66
N ILE A 232 21.17 -7.79 16.93
CA ILE A 232 22.61 -7.94 17.13
C ILE A 232 23.20 -6.76 17.92
N ILE A 233 22.67 -5.55 17.70
CA ILE A 233 23.25 -4.30 18.23
C ILE A 233 22.37 -3.76 19.36
N SER A 234 22.94 -3.65 20.55
CA SER A 234 22.28 -3.06 21.72
C SER A 234 22.73 -1.61 21.90
N ILE A 235 22.00 -0.69 21.28
CA ILE A 235 22.19 0.77 21.40
C ILE A 235 20.85 1.44 21.73
N PRO A 236 20.83 2.69 22.21
CA PRO A 236 19.58 3.42 22.44
C PRO A 236 18.68 3.45 21.19
N TYR A 237 17.37 3.26 21.38
CA TYR A 237 16.40 3.11 20.27
C TYR A 237 16.40 4.30 19.29
N TRP A 238 16.61 5.53 19.76
CA TRP A 238 16.68 6.70 18.87
C TRP A 238 17.90 6.63 17.93
N LEU A 239 19.06 6.17 18.44
CA LEU A 239 20.26 5.99 17.63
C LEU A 239 20.10 4.82 16.65
N MET A 240 19.48 3.72 17.11
CA MET A 240 19.09 2.59 16.26
C MET A 240 18.22 3.04 15.12
N LEU A 241 17.18 3.85 15.37
CA LEU A 241 16.28 4.38 14.35
C LEU A 241 17.03 5.21 13.30
N VAL A 242 17.91 6.12 13.72
CA VAL A 242 18.72 6.94 12.80
C VAL A 242 19.61 6.07 11.93
N MET A 243 20.31 5.10 12.54
CA MET A 243 21.18 4.16 11.84
C MET A 243 20.39 3.31 10.83
N GLN A 244 19.25 2.76 11.24
CA GLN A 244 18.38 1.95 10.37
C GLN A 244 17.85 2.75 9.18
N LEU A 245 17.40 3.99 9.39
CA LEU A 245 16.95 4.88 8.32
C LEU A 245 18.07 5.22 7.34
N ALA A 246 19.28 5.48 7.84
CA ALA A 246 20.45 5.74 6.99
C ALA A 246 20.81 4.51 6.15
N LEU A 247 20.83 3.32 6.78
CA LEU A 247 21.11 2.06 6.08
C LEU A 247 20.02 1.70 5.07
N LEU A 248 18.74 1.79 5.42
CA LEU A 248 17.64 1.57 4.49
C LEU A 248 17.78 2.44 3.25
N THR A 249 17.98 3.75 3.43
CA THR A 249 18.10 4.69 2.32
C THR A 249 19.37 4.43 1.51
N GLY A 250 20.51 4.29 2.17
CA GLY A 250 21.80 4.04 1.52
C GLY A 250 21.80 2.74 0.71
N LEU A 251 21.38 1.63 1.32
CA LEU A 251 21.33 0.34 0.64
C LEU A 251 20.33 0.33 -0.52
N THR A 252 19.21 1.04 -0.40
CA THR A 252 18.22 1.13 -1.48
C THR A 252 18.76 1.90 -2.68
N VAL A 253 19.47 3.01 -2.45
CA VAL A 253 20.14 3.77 -3.53
C VAL A 253 21.23 2.94 -4.20
N VAL A 254 22.07 2.27 -3.42
CA VAL A 254 23.13 1.39 -3.95
C VAL A 254 22.53 0.23 -4.75
N ALA A 255 21.56 -0.48 -4.18
CA ALA A 255 20.90 -1.61 -4.84
C ALA A 255 20.15 -1.18 -6.12
N GLY A 256 19.45 -0.03 -6.06
CA GLY A 256 18.78 0.53 -7.23
C GLY A 256 19.73 0.80 -8.41
N ARG A 257 20.95 1.27 -8.10
CA ARG A 257 22.01 1.49 -9.11
C ARG A 257 22.61 0.18 -9.62
N VAL A 258 23.00 -0.71 -8.70
CA VAL A 258 23.71 -1.96 -9.03
C VAL A 258 22.81 -2.90 -9.83
N PHE A 259 21.59 -3.11 -9.38
CA PHE A 259 20.62 -3.99 -10.04
C PHE A 259 19.86 -3.33 -11.19
N GLY A 260 20.05 -2.01 -11.39
CA GLY A 260 19.42 -1.30 -12.50
C GLY A 260 17.89 -1.35 -12.48
N LEU A 261 17.28 -1.32 -11.29
CA LEU A 261 15.84 -1.47 -11.12
C LEU A 261 15.06 -0.42 -11.93
N GLU A 262 14.10 -0.86 -12.75
CA GLU A 262 13.29 0.04 -13.59
C GLU A 262 12.63 1.14 -12.77
N GLY A 263 11.98 0.79 -11.65
CA GLY A 263 11.36 1.77 -10.78
C GLY A 263 12.32 2.82 -10.22
N TYR A 264 13.56 2.43 -9.88
CA TYR A 264 14.60 3.36 -9.45
C TYR A 264 15.04 4.31 -10.58
N LYS A 265 15.26 3.80 -11.79
CA LYS A 265 15.66 4.61 -12.96
C LYS A 265 14.62 5.68 -13.26
N GLU A 266 13.33 5.30 -13.29
CA GLU A 266 12.22 6.20 -13.54
C GLU A 266 12.14 7.33 -12.50
N ILE A 267 12.31 7.00 -11.22
CA ILE A 267 12.30 7.99 -10.13
C ILE A 267 13.51 8.91 -10.24
N LYS A 268 14.69 8.34 -10.51
CA LYS A 268 15.91 9.10 -10.71
C LYS A 268 15.77 10.11 -11.86
N ASP A 269 15.21 9.69 -13.00
CA ASP A 269 15.00 10.55 -14.17
C ASP A 269 14.08 11.73 -13.82
N VAL A 270 12.96 11.46 -13.14
CA VAL A 270 12.01 12.50 -12.69
C VAL A 270 12.67 13.48 -11.70
N ILE A 271 13.46 12.98 -10.74
CA ILE A 271 14.15 13.84 -9.77
C ILE A 271 15.23 14.67 -10.47
N THR A 272 16.00 14.07 -11.36
CA THR A 272 17.08 14.75 -12.08
C THR A 272 16.55 15.84 -13.01
N GLU A 273 15.39 15.62 -13.62
CA GLU A 273 14.72 16.62 -14.47
C GLU A 273 14.24 17.82 -13.66
N LYS A 274 13.63 17.57 -12.48
CA LYS A 274 13.07 18.64 -11.63
C LYS A 274 14.09 19.30 -10.71
N MET A 275 15.16 18.59 -10.32
CA MET A 275 16.20 19.05 -9.38
C MET A 275 17.60 18.73 -9.90
N PRO A 276 18.13 19.48 -10.88
CA PRO A 276 19.44 19.20 -11.51
C PRO A 276 20.60 19.15 -10.50
N GLN A 277 20.46 19.82 -9.36
CA GLN A 277 21.48 19.87 -8.31
C GLN A 277 21.72 18.49 -7.64
N LEU A 278 20.71 17.60 -7.63
CA LEU A 278 20.79 16.27 -7.04
C LEU A 278 21.42 15.22 -7.96
N LYS A 279 21.74 15.59 -9.20
CA LYS A 279 22.34 14.69 -10.22
C LYS A 279 23.63 14.00 -9.76
N ARG A 280 24.39 14.62 -8.83
CA ARG A 280 25.65 14.08 -8.31
C ARG A 280 25.47 13.05 -7.18
N ILE A 281 24.32 13.04 -6.51
CA ILE A 281 24.04 12.20 -5.33
C ILE A 281 23.25 10.95 -5.73
N LEU A 282 22.40 11.06 -6.73
CA LEU A 282 21.59 9.99 -7.31
C LEU A 282 22.30 9.33 -8.50
#